data_28a4463ea6903c9e66c30bd56de966d6
#
_entry.id   28a4463ea6903c9e66c30bd56de966d6
#
_cell.length_a   1.000
_cell.length_b   1.000
_cell.length_c   1.000
_cell.angle_alpha   90.00
_cell.angle_beta   90.00
_cell.angle_gamma   90.00
#
_symmetry.space_group_name_H-M   'P 1'
#
loop_
_entity.id
_entity.type
_entity.pdbx_description
1 polymer ?
#
loop_
_entity_poly.entity_id
_entity_poly.type
_entity_poly.pdbx_seq_one_letter_code
_entity_poly.pdbx_strand_id
1 'polypeptide(L)'
;MALFAASLAPLNLSFDRRPFFLRRCATTVIRCAAEKTPASRRSAIYQPNLWGDDRIRSLTVEEEDRTATARIKLLKEKVRKVIHDDKEVEEQLQLIDQLQQLGVAYHFKDDIKDSLSSLHASLEDISLKFKDNLHASAVLFRLLRENGFSVSEDIFYKFRDEKGQLRDCLGKNTQGMLSLYEASYYEKDEEMALHEAMEFATEHLKNVLEEGMESSDLTREKVAHALELPLNWRMERLHTRWFIESCQREAAANVNRALLEFAKLDFNATQSVHKKELRQVSRWWTELGIARELPFSRDRLTENYLWTVGWASEPEHWRFREEQTKANCFVTMIDDVYDVYGTLDELELFTDTIDRWDINAIDGLPDYMKLLFLAVFNTTNEATLKWADLCKAYLVEAKWYHKGHTPKFDEYLENGRMSISSNVMVTYGYCMAQELTKHDLERFSDYPAIMLPKSRLARLYDDLATSKDELKRGDVQKCIQCCMLERGVSEDVARGQMKEAIKANWRSVNGDRGSVSSSFEEYMKRLVVNMIRTFQFFYQDEDRYGKADGETENQVFSLLINPILL
;
A
#
# COMPACT_ATOMS: atom_id res chain seq x y z
N MET A 1 -29.48 -11.53 -18.14
CA MET A 1 -29.37 -12.68 -17.22
C MET A 1 -29.54 -13.98 -18.01
N ALA A 2 -28.56 -14.41 -18.72
CA ALA A 2 -28.40 -15.77 -19.30
C ALA A 2 -27.55 -15.70 -20.56
N LEU A 3 -26.20 -15.52 -20.40
CA LEU A 3 -25.23 -15.68 -21.49
C LEU A 3 -23.76 -15.75 -21.00
N PHE A 4 -23.53 -16.24 -19.76
CA PHE A 4 -22.17 -16.53 -19.28
C PHE A 4 -22.08 -17.86 -18.51
N ALA A 5 -22.67 -18.89 -19.06
CA ALA A 5 -22.50 -20.26 -18.54
C ALA A 5 -22.21 -21.21 -19.70
N ALA A 6 -21.08 -21.02 -20.37
CA ALA A 6 -20.56 -22.05 -21.28
C ALA A 6 -19.04 -21.94 -21.32
N SER A 7 -18.40 -23.05 -20.91
CA SER A 7 -17.03 -23.46 -21.26
C SER A 7 -15.88 -22.89 -20.41
N LEU A 8 -15.71 -23.45 -19.22
CA LEU A 8 -14.39 -23.61 -18.61
C LEU A 8 -14.01 -25.10 -18.68
N ALA A 9 -13.59 -25.56 -19.86
CA ALA A 9 -12.76 -26.75 -19.98
C ALA A 9 -11.27 -26.29 -19.79
N PRO A 10 -10.42 -27.11 -19.16
CA PRO A 10 -9.01 -26.77 -19.05
C PRO A 10 -8.37 -26.86 -20.42
N LEU A 11 -8.20 -25.74 -21.09
CA LEU A 11 -7.37 -25.62 -22.28
C LEU A 11 -5.92 -25.69 -21.83
N ASN A 12 -5.31 -26.88 -21.97
CA ASN A 12 -3.86 -27.03 -22.06
C ASN A 12 -3.37 -26.32 -23.32
N LEU A 13 -3.23 -25.00 -23.26
CA LEU A 13 -2.56 -24.22 -24.27
C LEU A 13 -1.08 -24.15 -23.91
N SER A 14 -0.31 -25.01 -24.55
CA SER A 14 1.14 -24.79 -24.69
C SER A 14 1.34 -23.49 -25.47
N PHE A 15 1.57 -22.42 -24.76
CA PHE A 15 1.97 -21.15 -25.37
C PHE A 15 3.37 -21.30 -25.94
N ASP A 16 3.46 -21.42 -27.25
CA ASP A 16 4.69 -21.21 -28.00
C ASP A 16 5.09 -19.73 -27.84
N ARG A 17 6.07 -19.47 -26.95
CA ARG A 17 6.61 -18.14 -26.66
C ARG A 17 7.47 -17.68 -27.83
N ARG A 18 6.88 -17.22 -28.93
CA ARG A 18 7.58 -16.42 -29.91
C ARG A 18 7.12 -14.97 -29.77
N PRO A 19 8.02 -14.02 -29.49
CA PRO A 19 7.67 -12.61 -29.48
C PRO A 19 7.21 -12.22 -30.89
N PHE A 20 6.03 -11.65 -30.97
CA PHE A 20 5.56 -11.00 -32.20
C PHE A 20 6.44 -9.78 -32.44
N PHE A 21 7.47 -9.97 -33.28
CA PHE A 21 8.28 -8.86 -33.75
C PHE A 21 7.38 -7.86 -34.49
N LEU A 22 7.35 -6.63 -34.03
CA LEU A 22 6.89 -5.48 -34.80
C LEU A 22 7.65 -5.46 -36.12
N ARG A 23 7.12 -6.08 -37.17
CA ARG A 23 7.60 -5.87 -38.52
C ARG A 23 7.38 -4.39 -38.86
N ARG A 24 8.49 -3.70 -39.13
CA ARG A 24 8.48 -2.38 -39.74
C ARG A 24 7.47 -2.40 -40.91
N CYS A 25 6.31 -1.77 -40.72
CA CYS A 25 5.45 -1.42 -41.83
C CYS A 25 6.18 -0.40 -42.69
N ALA A 26 6.39 -0.76 -43.93
CA ALA A 26 6.96 0.11 -44.95
C ALA A 26 6.12 1.37 -45.05
N THR A 27 6.77 2.51 -44.98
CA THR A 27 6.26 3.85 -45.15
C THR A 27 5.51 3.98 -46.50
N THR A 28 4.19 3.92 -46.46
CA THR A 28 3.36 4.47 -47.54
C THR A 28 3.02 5.89 -47.13
N VAL A 29 3.69 6.85 -47.76
CA VAL A 29 3.43 8.28 -47.61
C VAL A 29 2.08 8.58 -48.26
N ILE A 30 1.01 8.66 -47.47
CA ILE A 30 -0.24 9.31 -47.89
C ILE A 30 -0.13 10.76 -47.44
N ARG A 31 0.21 11.63 -48.41
CA ARG A 31 -0.01 13.07 -48.31
C ARG A 31 -1.49 13.34 -48.48
N CYS A 32 -2.18 13.75 -47.41
CA CYS A 32 -3.41 14.54 -47.47
C CYS A 32 -3.42 15.48 -46.26
N ALA A 33 -3.23 16.55 -46.53
CA ALA A 33 -3.35 17.97 -46.34
C ALA A 33 -4.49 18.41 -45.43
N ALA A 34 -4.15 19.09 -44.49
CA ALA A 34 -4.54 20.40 -43.99
C ALA A 34 -3.61 20.63 -42.80
N GLU A 35 -2.71 21.57 -42.92
CA GLU A 35 -1.88 22.06 -41.83
C GLU A 35 -2.80 22.60 -40.73
N LYS A 36 -3.28 21.71 -39.84
CA LYS A 36 -3.72 22.15 -38.53
C LYS A 36 -2.46 22.62 -37.82
N THR A 37 -2.43 23.89 -37.44
CA THR A 37 -1.43 24.43 -36.51
C THR A 37 -1.21 23.38 -35.38
N PRO A 38 0.02 22.99 -35.08
CA PRO A 38 0.26 22.02 -34.02
C PRO A 38 -0.42 22.50 -32.74
N ALA A 39 -1.30 21.68 -32.17
CA ALA A 39 -1.93 22.03 -30.90
C ALA A 39 -0.82 22.28 -29.88
N SER A 40 -0.88 23.42 -29.16
CA SER A 40 0.04 23.70 -28.06
C SER A 40 -0.15 22.62 -26.98
N ARG A 41 0.82 21.73 -26.85
CA ARG A 41 0.78 20.65 -25.86
C ARG A 41 1.40 21.14 -24.56
N ARG A 42 0.79 20.74 -23.44
CA ARG A 42 1.36 20.97 -22.11
C ARG A 42 2.59 20.08 -21.89
N SER A 43 3.45 20.45 -20.94
CA SER A 43 4.59 19.64 -20.49
C SER A 43 4.78 19.82 -19.00
N ALA A 44 4.94 18.74 -18.26
CA ALA A 44 5.13 18.75 -16.82
C ALA A 44 6.60 18.79 -16.38
N ILE A 45 7.56 18.63 -17.30
CA ILE A 45 9.02 18.58 -17.02
C ILE A 45 9.31 17.66 -15.83
N TYR A 46 8.96 16.39 -15.97
CA TYR A 46 9.22 15.39 -14.93
C TYR A 46 10.71 15.12 -14.73
N GLN A 47 11.09 14.83 -13.49
CA GLN A 47 12.45 14.39 -13.20
C GLN A 47 12.76 13.06 -13.92
N PRO A 48 13.99 12.89 -14.44
CA PRO A 48 14.38 11.66 -15.10
C PRO A 48 14.34 10.46 -14.14
N ASN A 49 14.23 9.26 -14.72
CA ASN A 49 14.33 8.01 -13.99
C ASN A 49 15.72 7.85 -13.37
N LEU A 50 15.79 7.64 -12.05
CA LEU A 50 17.04 7.38 -11.31
C LEU A 50 17.52 5.93 -11.47
N TRP A 51 16.64 5.02 -11.90
CA TRP A 51 16.82 3.57 -11.93
C TRP A 51 16.84 3.04 -13.36
N GLY A 52 17.78 3.51 -14.19
CA GLY A 52 17.91 2.97 -15.55
C GLY A 52 18.17 1.46 -15.56
N ASP A 53 17.80 0.81 -16.67
CA ASP A 53 17.91 -0.66 -16.85
C ASP A 53 19.32 -1.20 -16.55
N ASP A 54 20.38 -0.47 -16.94
CA ASP A 54 21.76 -0.86 -16.66
C ASP A 54 22.05 -0.93 -15.15
N ARG A 55 21.51 0.03 -14.37
CA ARG A 55 21.65 0.04 -12.90
C ARG A 55 20.92 -1.15 -12.28
N ILE A 56 19.70 -1.43 -12.73
CA ILE A 56 18.91 -2.58 -12.25
C ILE A 56 19.58 -3.91 -12.63
N ARG A 57 20.09 -4.04 -13.84
CA ARG A 57 20.82 -5.25 -14.28
C ARG A 57 22.09 -5.49 -13.50
N SER A 58 22.77 -4.42 -13.05
CA SER A 58 24.01 -4.52 -12.25
C SER A 58 23.76 -4.99 -10.81
N LEU A 59 22.50 -5.03 -10.34
CA LEU A 59 22.17 -5.52 -8.99
C LEU A 59 22.67 -6.96 -8.84
N THR A 60 23.51 -7.19 -7.86
CA THR A 60 23.97 -8.54 -7.53
C THR A 60 22.80 -9.33 -6.97
N VAL A 61 22.44 -10.40 -7.65
CA VAL A 61 21.51 -11.40 -7.12
C VAL A 61 22.37 -12.54 -6.62
N GLU A 62 22.39 -12.71 -5.31
CA GLU A 62 23.07 -13.85 -4.71
C GLU A 62 22.41 -15.14 -5.21
N GLU A 63 23.24 -16.10 -5.65
CA GLU A 63 22.74 -17.46 -5.91
C GLU A 63 22.13 -18.00 -4.62
N GLU A 64 21.12 -18.85 -4.74
CA GLU A 64 20.46 -19.48 -3.59
C GLU A 64 21.54 -20.14 -2.71
N ASP A 65 21.86 -19.49 -1.60
CA ASP A 65 22.78 -20.06 -0.62
C ASP A 65 22.08 -21.23 0.09
N ARG A 66 22.43 -22.44 -0.33
CA ARG A 66 21.89 -23.67 0.25
C ARG A 66 22.09 -23.74 1.77
N THR A 67 23.16 -23.13 2.27
CA THR A 67 23.45 -23.05 3.70
C THR A 67 22.47 -22.15 4.42
N ALA A 68 22.18 -20.97 3.85
CA ALA A 68 21.17 -20.05 4.37
C ALA A 68 19.77 -20.68 4.34
N THR A 69 19.39 -21.33 3.24
CA THR A 69 18.09 -22.02 3.11
C THR A 69 17.94 -23.13 4.15
N ALA A 70 18.97 -23.96 4.36
CA ALA A 70 18.96 -25.00 5.39
C ALA A 70 18.87 -24.39 6.80
N ARG A 71 19.56 -23.27 7.02
CA ARG A 71 19.55 -22.55 8.32
C ARG A 71 18.18 -21.95 8.59
N ILE A 72 17.54 -21.30 7.62
CA ILE A 72 16.17 -20.79 7.71
C ILE A 72 15.21 -21.92 8.12
N LYS A 73 15.27 -23.08 7.46
CA LYS A 73 14.42 -24.22 7.78
C LYS A 73 14.61 -24.69 9.24
N LEU A 74 15.85 -24.80 9.69
CA LEU A 74 16.17 -25.20 11.06
C LEU A 74 15.63 -24.18 12.09
N LEU A 75 15.80 -22.89 11.83
CA LEU A 75 15.35 -21.82 12.71
C LEU A 75 13.82 -21.75 12.74
N LYS A 76 13.15 -21.92 11.60
CA LYS A 76 11.69 -22.00 11.50
C LYS A 76 11.12 -23.10 12.42
N GLU A 77 11.71 -24.31 12.39
CA GLU A 77 11.28 -25.40 13.27
C GLU A 77 11.55 -25.11 14.75
N LYS A 78 12.65 -24.42 15.08
CA LYS A 78 12.92 -23.98 16.46
C LYS A 78 11.90 -22.96 16.93
N VAL A 79 11.57 -21.96 16.12
CA VAL A 79 10.58 -20.93 16.44
C VAL A 79 9.20 -21.57 16.61
N ARG A 80 8.81 -22.51 15.75
CA ARG A 80 7.53 -23.23 15.88
C ARG A 80 7.42 -23.95 17.20
N LYS A 81 8.50 -24.63 17.66
CA LYS A 81 8.52 -25.25 18.99
C LYS A 81 8.30 -24.21 20.09
N VAL A 82 8.99 -23.06 19.98
CA VAL A 82 8.82 -21.98 20.95
C VAL A 82 7.38 -21.45 21.00
N ILE A 83 6.66 -21.41 19.86
CA ILE A 83 5.23 -20.99 19.83
C ILE A 83 4.35 -21.99 20.60
N HIS A 84 4.63 -23.29 20.49
CA HIS A 84 3.84 -24.34 21.13
C HIS A 84 4.26 -24.69 22.56
N ASP A 85 5.37 -24.13 23.06
CA ASP A 85 5.79 -24.32 24.44
C ASP A 85 4.77 -23.67 25.39
N ASP A 86 4.53 -24.30 26.54
CA ASP A 86 3.69 -23.75 27.60
C ASP A 86 4.35 -22.49 28.19
N LYS A 87 3.69 -21.34 28.02
CA LYS A 87 4.18 -20.03 28.42
C LYS A 87 3.15 -19.25 29.22
N GLU A 88 3.65 -18.33 30.02
CA GLU A 88 2.81 -17.27 30.56
C GLU A 88 2.22 -16.40 29.41
N VAL A 89 0.98 -15.97 29.60
CA VAL A 89 0.23 -15.22 28.58
C VAL A 89 1.01 -13.99 28.08
N GLU A 90 1.71 -13.29 28.97
CA GLU A 90 2.52 -12.12 28.62
C GLU A 90 3.68 -12.48 27.67
N GLU A 91 4.37 -13.59 27.94
CA GLU A 91 5.45 -14.09 27.08
C GLU A 91 4.93 -14.55 25.71
N GLN A 92 3.73 -15.15 25.67
CA GLN A 92 3.07 -15.55 24.44
C GLN A 92 2.70 -14.33 23.59
N LEU A 93 2.11 -13.29 24.19
CA LEU A 93 1.80 -12.03 23.51
C LEU A 93 3.06 -11.36 22.97
N GLN A 94 4.12 -11.30 23.77
CA GLN A 94 5.40 -10.72 23.35
C GLN A 94 6.01 -11.48 22.17
N LEU A 95 5.93 -12.81 22.16
CA LEU A 95 6.43 -13.62 21.04
C LEU A 95 5.65 -13.35 19.75
N ILE A 96 4.31 -13.33 19.82
CA ILE A 96 3.47 -13.06 18.64
C ILE A 96 3.76 -11.66 18.09
N ASP A 97 3.86 -10.67 18.97
CA ASP A 97 4.21 -9.30 18.60
C ASP A 97 5.58 -9.20 17.91
N GLN A 98 6.59 -9.86 18.47
CA GLN A 98 7.92 -9.92 17.85
C GLN A 98 7.91 -10.61 16.49
N LEU A 99 7.16 -11.72 16.31
CA LEU A 99 7.04 -12.41 15.03
C LEU A 99 6.44 -11.50 13.94
N GLN A 100 5.44 -10.70 14.30
CA GLN A 100 4.81 -9.75 13.38
C GLN A 100 5.76 -8.60 13.03
N GLN A 101 6.34 -7.93 14.02
CA GLN A 101 7.22 -6.78 13.77
C GLN A 101 8.53 -7.18 13.07
N LEU A 102 9.05 -8.38 13.31
CA LEU A 102 10.21 -8.95 12.60
C LEU A 102 9.86 -9.45 11.17
N GLY A 103 8.59 -9.39 10.76
CA GLY A 103 8.15 -9.74 9.42
C GLY A 103 8.19 -11.23 9.07
N VAL A 104 8.23 -12.12 10.07
CA VAL A 104 8.29 -13.59 9.88
C VAL A 104 7.01 -14.31 10.26
N ALA A 105 5.98 -13.57 10.69
CA ALA A 105 4.68 -14.13 11.10
C ALA A 105 3.99 -14.94 9.99
N TYR A 106 4.22 -14.60 8.72
CA TYR A 106 3.63 -15.31 7.58
C TYR A 106 4.02 -16.80 7.49
N HIS A 107 5.12 -17.19 8.13
CA HIS A 107 5.52 -18.59 8.26
C HIS A 107 4.71 -19.39 9.29
N PHE A 108 3.97 -18.71 10.17
CA PHE A 108 3.30 -19.26 11.36
C PHE A 108 1.84 -18.80 11.46
N LYS A 109 1.19 -18.52 10.32
CA LYS A 109 -0.18 -17.94 10.29
C LYS A 109 -1.18 -18.76 11.11
N ASP A 110 -1.22 -20.07 10.88
CA ASP A 110 -2.13 -20.97 11.61
C ASP A 110 -1.78 -21.06 13.09
N ASP A 111 -0.49 -21.22 13.41
CA ASP A 111 0.00 -21.31 14.79
C ASP A 111 -0.37 -20.03 15.60
N ILE A 112 -0.21 -18.85 14.99
CA ILE A 112 -0.57 -17.55 15.59
C ILE A 112 -2.09 -17.41 15.73
N LYS A 113 -2.85 -17.81 14.72
CA LYS A 113 -4.31 -17.73 14.72
C LYS A 113 -4.91 -18.61 15.83
N ASP A 114 -4.41 -19.83 15.99
CA ASP A 114 -4.83 -20.76 17.05
C ASP A 114 -4.51 -20.18 18.44
N SER A 115 -3.30 -19.63 18.61
CA SER A 115 -2.88 -18.97 19.85
C SER A 115 -3.78 -17.78 20.18
N LEU A 116 -4.05 -16.88 19.23
CA LEU A 116 -4.91 -15.71 19.44
C LEU A 116 -6.37 -16.12 19.68
N SER A 117 -6.86 -17.18 19.03
CA SER A 117 -8.20 -17.71 19.28
C SER A 117 -8.37 -18.21 20.71
N SER A 118 -7.34 -18.90 21.24
CA SER A 118 -7.33 -19.37 22.64
C SER A 118 -7.30 -18.19 23.62
N LEU A 119 -6.47 -17.18 23.36
CA LEU A 119 -6.40 -15.96 24.17
C LEU A 119 -7.73 -15.19 24.14
N HIS A 120 -8.37 -15.08 22.99
CA HIS A 120 -9.67 -14.44 22.85
C HIS A 120 -10.77 -15.18 23.61
N ALA A 121 -10.77 -16.53 23.58
CA ALA A 121 -11.72 -17.34 24.33
C ALA A 121 -11.62 -17.15 25.86
N SER A 122 -10.44 -16.77 26.37
CA SER A 122 -10.15 -16.53 27.78
C SER A 122 -9.97 -15.05 28.13
N LEU A 123 -10.52 -14.14 27.30
CA LEU A 123 -10.26 -12.70 27.37
C LEU A 123 -10.60 -12.08 28.72
N GLU A 124 -11.72 -12.47 29.33
CA GLU A 124 -12.16 -11.94 30.62
C GLU A 124 -11.16 -12.29 31.74
N ASP A 125 -10.75 -13.54 31.83
CA ASP A 125 -9.78 -14.00 32.83
C ASP A 125 -8.42 -13.33 32.66
N ILE A 126 -7.96 -13.23 31.41
CA ILE A 126 -6.71 -12.55 31.06
C ILE A 126 -6.78 -11.06 31.38
N SER A 127 -7.90 -10.41 31.11
CA SER A 127 -8.12 -9.00 31.44
C SER A 127 -8.04 -8.75 32.95
N LEU A 128 -8.57 -9.65 33.78
CA LEU A 128 -8.44 -9.58 35.22
C LEU A 128 -6.98 -9.79 35.67
N LYS A 129 -6.24 -10.74 35.08
CA LYS A 129 -4.81 -10.96 35.36
C LYS A 129 -3.98 -9.69 35.03
N PHE A 130 -4.35 -8.94 33.99
CA PHE A 130 -3.65 -7.72 33.55
C PHE A 130 -4.26 -6.43 34.11
N LYS A 131 -4.99 -6.46 35.23
CA LYS A 131 -5.68 -5.27 35.80
C LYS A 131 -4.76 -4.08 36.06
N ASP A 132 -3.49 -4.31 36.36
CA ASP A 132 -2.49 -3.27 36.64
C ASP A 132 -1.35 -3.24 35.60
N ASN A 133 -1.44 -4.06 34.55
CA ASN A 133 -0.44 -4.11 33.48
C ASN A 133 -0.99 -3.51 32.17
N LEU A 134 -0.80 -2.19 32.00
CA LEU A 134 -1.24 -1.46 30.82
C LEU A 134 -0.58 -1.98 29.54
N HIS A 135 0.73 -2.27 29.58
CA HIS A 135 1.47 -2.78 28.41
C HIS A 135 0.85 -4.08 27.89
N ALA A 136 0.71 -5.09 28.74
CA ALA A 136 0.15 -6.37 28.33
C ALA A 136 -1.30 -6.26 27.85
N SER A 137 -2.12 -5.41 28.50
CA SER A 137 -3.51 -5.16 28.07
C SER A 137 -3.57 -4.50 26.68
N ALA A 138 -2.71 -3.52 26.41
CA ALA A 138 -2.67 -2.82 25.14
C ALA A 138 -2.13 -3.71 24.00
N VAL A 139 -1.10 -4.53 24.27
CA VAL A 139 -0.59 -5.49 23.29
C VAL A 139 -1.64 -6.56 22.97
N LEU A 140 -2.32 -7.12 23.99
CA LEU A 140 -3.41 -8.08 23.80
C LEU A 140 -4.52 -7.49 22.90
N PHE A 141 -4.99 -6.29 23.24
CA PHE A 141 -6.02 -5.60 22.47
C PHE A 141 -5.60 -5.40 21.01
N ARG A 142 -4.40 -4.86 20.80
CA ARG A 142 -3.87 -4.59 19.47
C ARG A 142 -3.75 -5.86 18.63
N LEU A 143 -3.11 -6.90 19.16
CA LEU A 143 -2.91 -8.16 18.45
C LEU A 143 -4.23 -8.84 18.07
N LEU A 144 -5.21 -8.82 18.97
CA LEU A 144 -6.53 -9.38 18.68
C LEU A 144 -7.25 -8.58 17.59
N ARG A 145 -7.28 -7.24 17.69
CA ARG A 145 -7.93 -6.40 16.66
C ARG A 145 -7.23 -6.46 15.30
N GLU A 146 -5.92 -6.47 15.29
CA GLU A 146 -5.12 -6.60 14.07
C GLU A 146 -5.45 -7.89 13.31
N ASN A 147 -5.68 -8.97 14.05
CA ASN A 147 -6.02 -10.28 13.49
C ASN A 147 -7.54 -10.54 13.38
N GLY A 148 -8.37 -9.49 13.43
CA GLY A 148 -9.80 -9.55 13.12
C GLY A 148 -10.70 -10.03 14.26
N PHE A 149 -10.17 -10.20 15.49
CA PHE A 149 -10.99 -10.53 16.66
C PHE A 149 -11.73 -9.30 17.19
N SER A 150 -12.96 -9.48 17.63
CA SER A 150 -13.75 -8.42 18.23
C SER A 150 -13.39 -8.27 19.71
N VAL A 151 -12.84 -7.12 20.07
CA VAL A 151 -12.50 -6.76 21.46
C VAL A 151 -13.05 -5.36 21.73
N SER A 152 -13.77 -5.20 22.87
CA SER A 152 -14.31 -3.89 23.29
C SER A 152 -13.19 -3.01 23.86
N GLU A 153 -13.32 -1.68 23.67
CA GLU A 153 -12.50 -0.67 24.33
C GLU A 153 -12.61 -0.69 25.87
N ASP A 154 -13.65 -1.36 26.43
CA ASP A 154 -13.88 -1.50 27.86
C ASP A 154 -12.69 -2.15 28.60
N ILE A 155 -11.83 -2.90 27.87
CA ILE A 155 -10.61 -3.46 28.43
C ILE A 155 -9.69 -2.38 29.07
N PHE A 156 -9.84 -1.11 28.69
CA PHE A 156 -9.07 0.02 29.22
C PHE A 156 -9.76 0.75 30.37
N TYR A 157 -11.05 0.49 30.69
CA TYR A 157 -11.76 1.18 31.76
C TYR A 157 -11.14 0.94 33.14
N LYS A 158 -10.53 -0.22 33.37
CA LYS A 158 -9.79 -0.54 34.61
C LYS A 158 -8.59 0.37 34.90
N PHE A 159 -8.11 1.13 33.88
CA PHE A 159 -7.00 2.08 34.02
C PHE A 159 -7.49 3.51 34.26
N ARG A 160 -8.80 3.72 34.39
CA ARG A 160 -9.42 5.01 34.69
C ARG A 160 -9.53 5.24 36.20
N ASP A 161 -9.60 6.50 36.58
CA ASP A 161 -9.88 6.96 37.95
C ASP A 161 -11.40 7.04 38.23
N GLU A 162 -11.76 7.51 39.41
CA GLU A 162 -13.16 7.70 39.82
C GLU A 162 -13.90 8.76 38.99
N LYS A 163 -13.19 9.65 38.28
CA LYS A 163 -13.75 10.65 37.38
C LYS A 163 -13.89 10.16 35.93
N GLY A 164 -13.48 8.91 35.67
CA GLY A 164 -13.50 8.32 34.35
C GLY A 164 -12.33 8.72 33.43
N GLN A 165 -11.31 9.41 33.97
CA GLN A 165 -10.10 9.79 33.23
C GLN A 165 -9.01 8.74 33.39
N LEU A 166 -8.11 8.60 32.41
CA LEU A 166 -6.93 7.76 32.56
C LEU A 166 -6.06 8.26 33.70
N ARG A 167 -5.58 7.35 34.54
CA ARG A 167 -4.79 7.71 35.75
C ARG A 167 -3.45 8.30 35.34
N ASP A 168 -3.11 9.50 35.82
CA ASP A 168 -1.86 10.21 35.52
C ASP A 168 -0.59 9.39 35.83
N CYS A 169 -0.65 8.50 36.85
CA CYS A 169 0.48 7.65 37.19
C CYS A 169 0.91 6.69 36.08
N LEU A 170 0.03 6.42 35.10
CA LEU A 170 0.33 5.59 33.93
C LEU A 170 1.37 6.23 33.02
N GLY A 171 1.40 7.56 32.94
CA GLY A 171 2.37 8.31 32.14
C GLY A 171 3.83 8.07 32.49
N LYS A 172 4.11 7.57 33.71
CA LYS A 172 5.47 7.19 34.13
C LYS A 172 5.98 5.90 33.49
N ASN A 173 5.09 5.11 32.87
CA ASN A 173 5.42 3.87 32.19
C ASN A 173 5.49 4.09 30.68
N THR A 174 6.63 4.50 30.15
CA THR A 174 6.83 4.77 28.72
C THR A 174 6.48 3.56 27.84
N GLN A 175 6.81 2.35 28.24
CA GLN A 175 6.46 1.13 27.51
C GLN A 175 4.94 0.92 27.45
N GLY A 176 4.24 1.13 28.57
CA GLY A 176 2.79 1.10 28.63
C GLY A 176 2.15 2.17 27.73
N MET A 177 2.70 3.38 27.74
CA MET A 177 2.24 4.49 26.91
C MET A 177 2.45 4.20 25.41
N LEU A 178 3.60 3.69 25.00
CA LEU A 178 3.84 3.27 23.61
C LEU A 178 2.82 2.22 23.17
N SER A 179 2.58 1.21 23.99
CA SER A 179 1.63 0.15 23.65
C SER A 179 0.19 0.65 23.58
N LEU A 180 -0.20 1.57 24.49
CA LEU A 180 -1.51 2.21 24.47
C LEU A 180 -1.68 3.08 23.22
N TYR A 181 -0.66 3.86 22.87
CA TYR A 181 -0.62 4.67 21.64
C TYR A 181 -0.86 3.79 20.41
N GLU A 182 -0.09 2.72 20.23
CA GLU A 182 -0.25 1.81 19.10
C GLU A 182 -1.61 1.10 19.09
N ALA A 183 -2.13 0.72 20.24
CA ALA A 183 -3.45 0.10 20.37
C ALA A 183 -4.58 1.06 20.01
N SER A 184 -4.46 2.34 20.35
CA SER A 184 -5.49 3.35 20.10
C SER A 184 -5.74 3.63 18.61
N TYR A 185 -4.75 3.39 17.74
CA TYR A 185 -4.91 3.50 16.29
C TYR A 185 -5.74 2.36 15.65
N TYR A 186 -6.21 1.40 16.46
CA TYR A 186 -7.22 0.40 16.07
C TYR A 186 -8.64 0.83 16.49
N GLU A 187 -8.84 2.09 16.86
CA GLU A 187 -10.13 2.74 17.11
C GLU A 187 -11.09 2.50 15.95
N LYS A 188 -12.36 2.21 16.29
CA LYS A 188 -13.49 2.15 15.36
C LYS A 188 -14.41 3.36 15.58
N ASP A 189 -15.40 3.50 14.70
CA ASP A 189 -16.41 4.54 14.90
C ASP A 189 -17.12 4.37 16.27
N GLU A 190 -17.38 5.48 16.93
CA GLU A 190 -18.06 5.59 18.24
C GLU A 190 -17.22 5.14 19.47
N GLU A 191 -15.95 4.74 19.32
CA GLU A 191 -15.07 4.32 20.43
C GLU A 191 -14.34 5.52 21.05
N MET A 192 -15.00 6.21 21.96
CA MET A 192 -14.46 7.42 22.60
C MET A 192 -13.32 7.15 23.58
N ALA A 193 -13.31 5.99 24.23
CA ALA A 193 -12.25 5.67 25.20
C ALA A 193 -10.89 5.46 24.53
N LEU A 194 -10.87 4.93 23.30
CA LEU A 194 -9.64 4.82 22.51
C LEU A 194 -9.17 6.17 21.97
N HIS A 195 -10.09 7.05 21.61
CA HIS A 195 -9.75 8.41 21.19
C HIS A 195 -9.06 9.19 22.33
N GLU A 196 -9.64 9.18 23.53
CA GLU A 196 -9.05 9.80 24.72
C GLU A 196 -7.69 9.14 25.08
N ALA A 197 -7.57 7.82 24.91
CA ALA A 197 -6.32 7.09 25.15
C ALA A 197 -5.22 7.51 24.15
N MET A 198 -5.59 7.76 22.90
CA MET A 198 -4.66 8.27 21.87
C MET A 198 -4.11 9.65 22.25
N GLU A 199 -4.99 10.58 22.64
CA GLU A 199 -4.58 11.92 23.05
C GLU A 199 -3.69 11.88 24.28
N PHE A 200 -4.11 11.15 25.32
CA PHE A 200 -3.35 10.97 26.56
C PHE A 200 -1.95 10.37 26.31
N ALA A 201 -1.86 9.29 25.56
CA ALA A 201 -0.60 8.63 25.24
C ALA A 201 0.30 9.54 24.39
N THR A 202 -0.28 10.25 23.41
CA THR A 202 0.47 11.20 22.55
C THR A 202 1.12 12.31 23.35
N GLU A 203 0.39 12.91 24.31
CA GLU A 203 0.91 13.98 25.17
C GLU A 203 2.10 13.48 26.01
N HIS A 204 1.91 12.34 26.68
CA HIS A 204 2.98 11.77 27.53
C HIS A 204 4.22 11.35 26.74
N LEU A 205 4.04 10.77 25.53
CA LEU A 205 5.16 10.39 24.67
C LEU A 205 5.93 11.60 24.12
N LYS A 206 5.25 12.72 23.83
CA LYS A 206 5.92 13.97 23.46
C LYS A 206 6.77 14.51 24.61
N ASN A 207 6.25 14.48 25.84
CA ASN A 207 6.99 14.91 27.03
C ASN A 207 8.27 14.08 27.23
N VAL A 208 8.27 12.77 26.91
CA VAL A 208 9.49 11.92 26.95
C VAL A 208 10.57 12.44 25.99
N LEU A 209 10.19 13.00 24.83
CA LEU A 209 11.14 13.59 23.87
C LEU A 209 11.64 14.99 24.30
N GLU A 210 10.76 15.80 24.89
CA GLU A 210 11.03 17.22 25.20
C GLU A 210 11.78 17.38 26.52
N GLU A 211 11.38 16.69 27.60
CA GLU A 211 11.86 16.93 28.96
C GLU A 211 13.18 16.23 29.31
N GLY A 212 13.76 15.48 28.37
CA GLY A 212 15.02 14.77 28.63
C GLY A 212 14.96 13.79 29.79
N MET A 213 13.75 13.23 30.09
CA MET A 213 13.59 12.20 31.12
C MET A 213 14.67 11.12 30.99
N GLU A 214 15.07 10.48 32.09
CA GLU A 214 16.07 9.39 32.18
C GLU A 214 15.64 8.16 31.34
N SER A 215 15.37 8.36 30.06
CA SER A 215 15.06 7.32 29.10
C SER A 215 16.29 6.98 28.28
N SER A 216 16.52 5.70 28.01
CA SER A 216 17.62 5.30 27.13
C SER A 216 17.43 5.90 25.73
N ASP A 217 18.53 6.15 25.01
CA ASP A 217 18.49 6.64 23.63
C ASP A 217 17.62 5.77 22.74
N LEU A 218 17.64 4.46 22.95
CA LEU A 218 16.80 3.51 22.21
C LEU A 218 15.29 3.67 22.52
N THR A 219 14.93 3.94 23.78
CA THR A 219 13.53 4.24 24.13
C THR A 219 13.05 5.51 23.46
N ARG A 220 13.87 6.56 23.45
CA ARG A 220 13.55 7.82 22.75
C ARG A 220 13.39 7.60 21.25
N GLU A 221 14.25 6.78 20.65
CA GLU A 221 14.12 6.42 19.23
C GLU A 221 12.81 5.67 18.94
N LYS A 222 12.42 4.69 19.78
CA LYS A 222 11.14 4.00 19.65
C LYS A 222 9.94 4.95 19.78
N VAL A 223 10.00 5.90 20.71
CA VAL A 223 8.97 6.94 20.88
C VAL A 223 8.90 7.85 19.66
N ALA A 224 10.03 8.33 19.18
CA ALA A 224 10.09 9.19 17.99
C ALA A 224 9.52 8.47 16.76
N HIS A 225 9.91 7.20 16.56
CA HIS A 225 9.41 6.36 15.48
C HIS A 225 7.89 6.18 15.55
N ALA A 226 7.32 5.90 16.74
CA ALA A 226 5.88 5.74 16.91
C ALA A 226 5.12 7.05 16.66
N LEU A 227 5.61 8.19 17.18
CA LEU A 227 4.98 9.49 16.99
C LEU A 227 5.08 10.03 15.55
N GLU A 228 6.11 9.64 14.80
CA GLU A 228 6.22 9.96 13.37
C GLU A 228 5.06 9.32 12.59
N LEU A 229 4.84 8.02 12.80
CA LEU A 229 3.75 7.27 12.17
C LEU A 229 3.42 6.03 13.01
N PRO A 230 2.16 5.82 13.40
CA PRO A 230 1.78 4.65 14.18
C PRO A 230 1.95 3.36 13.37
N LEU A 231 2.22 2.25 14.05
CA LEU A 231 2.45 0.94 13.46
C LEU A 231 1.32 0.51 12.51
N ASN A 232 0.05 0.76 12.90
CA ASN A 232 -1.12 0.41 12.08
C ASN A 232 -1.12 1.08 10.69
N TRP A 233 -0.51 2.25 10.56
CA TRP A 233 -0.48 3.03 9.31
C TRP A 233 0.82 2.89 8.53
N ARG A 234 1.82 2.24 9.12
CA ARG A 234 3.19 2.13 8.58
C ARG A 234 3.31 0.97 7.59
N MET A 235 4.06 1.17 6.52
CA MET A 235 4.39 0.12 5.56
C MET A 235 5.17 -1.00 6.26
N GLU A 236 4.61 -2.23 6.28
CA GLU A 236 5.12 -3.35 7.07
C GLU A 236 6.60 -3.65 6.82
N ARG A 237 7.02 -3.71 5.56
CA ARG A 237 8.38 -4.09 5.19
C ARG A 237 9.43 -3.07 5.64
N LEU A 238 9.10 -1.77 5.61
CA LEU A 238 9.97 -0.71 6.14
C LEU A 238 10.09 -0.80 7.64
N HIS A 239 8.96 -0.98 8.34
CA HIS A 239 8.97 -1.18 9.79
C HIS A 239 9.79 -2.42 10.17
N THR A 240 9.61 -3.53 9.47
CA THR A 240 10.37 -4.77 9.70
C THR A 240 11.89 -4.52 9.66
N ARG A 241 12.38 -3.81 8.66
CA ARG A 241 13.80 -3.49 8.56
C ARG A 241 14.27 -2.66 9.74
N TRP A 242 13.56 -1.58 10.03
CA TRP A 242 13.86 -0.71 11.16
C TRP A 242 13.85 -1.49 12.50
N PHE A 243 12.86 -2.37 12.69
CA PHE A 243 12.72 -3.14 13.92
C PHE A 243 13.85 -4.18 14.09
N ILE A 244 14.25 -4.86 13.02
CA ILE A 244 15.42 -5.77 13.02
C ILE A 244 16.68 -4.99 13.43
N GLU A 245 16.94 -3.82 12.83
CA GLU A 245 18.10 -2.98 13.12
C GLU A 245 18.05 -2.41 14.56
N SER A 246 16.87 -2.05 15.05
CA SER A 246 16.65 -1.65 16.45
C SER A 246 16.96 -2.79 17.43
N CYS A 247 16.46 -4.00 17.17
CA CYS A 247 16.74 -5.19 17.98
C CYS A 247 18.23 -5.57 18.00
N GLN A 248 18.97 -5.30 16.92
CA GLN A 248 20.43 -5.53 16.91
C GLN A 248 21.19 -4.61 17.85
N ARG A 249 20.70 -3.39 18.05
CA ARG A 249 21.31 -2.38 18.95
C ARG A 249 20.90 -2.59 20.41
N GLU A 250 19.76 -3.25 20.64
CA GLU A 250 19.30 -3.62 21.96
C GLU A 250 20.19 -4.76 22.51
N ALA A 251 20.93 -4.50 23.58
CA ALA A 251 21.76 -5.54 24.20
C ALA A 251 20.91 -6.79 24.49
N ALA A 252 21.31 -7.89 23.97
CA ALA A 252 20.81 -9.28 23.89
C ALA A 252 19.81 -9.84 24.94
N ALA A 253 19.25 -9.03 25.86
CA ALA A 253 18.40 -9.48 26.94
C ALA A 253 16.92 -9.67 26.57
N ASN A 254 16.39 -8.91 25.60
CA ASN A 254 14.96 -8.83 25.34
C ASN A 254 14.49 -9.49 24.04
N VAL A 255 15.39 -9.89 23.15
CA VAL A 255 15.03 -10.54 21.88
C VAL A 255 15.69 -11.92 21.79
N ASN A 256 14.91 -12.91 21.44
CA ASN A 256 15.42 -14.26 21.20
C ASN A 256 16.40 -14.22 20.01
N ARG A 257 17.69 -14.52 20.26
CA ARG A 257 18.76 -14.48 19.24
C ARG A 257 18.45 -15.36 18.03
N ALA A 258 17.83 -16.51 18.22
CA ALA A 258 17.46 -17.39 17.13
C ALA A 258 16.35 -16.79 16.27
N LEU A 259 15.41 -16.06 16.87
CA LEU A 259 14.34 -15.35 16.16
C LEU A 259 14.91 -14.17 15.36
N LEU A 260 15.82 -13.39 15.94
CA LEU A 260 16.46 -12.28 15.22
C LEU A 260 17.33 -12.78 14.06
N GLU A 261 18.10 -13.87 14.26
CA GLU A 261 18.88 -14.51 13.17
C GLU A 261 17.93 -14.99 12.06
N PHE A 262 16.82 -15.63 12.42
CA PHE A 262 15.82 -16.06 11.45
C PHE A 262 15.25 -14.91 10.65
N ALA A 263 14.85 -13.81 11.31
CA ALA A 263 14.29 -12.63 10.67
C ALA A 263 15.27 -11.98 9.66
N LYS A 264 16.56 -11.89 10.01
CA LYS A 264 17.59 -11.36 9.11
C LYS A 264 17.78 -12.22 7.86
N LEU A 265 17.90 -13.53 8.05
CA LEU A 265 18.05 -14.47 6.94
C LEU A 265 16.82 -14.46 6.03
N ASP A 266 15.64 -14.45 6.61
CA ASP A 266 14.37 -14.39 5.87
C ASP A 266 14.22 -13.07 5.11
N PHE A 267 14.56 -11.95 5.75
CA PHE A 267 14.55 -10.63 5.09
C PHE A 267 15.47 -10.63 3.85
N ASN A 268 16.70 -11.11 3.99
CA ASN A 268 17.68 -11.14 2.90
C ASN A 268 17.26 -12.11 1.78
N ALA A 269 16.72 -13.28 2.13
CA ALA A 269 16.20 -14.24 1.17
C ALA A 269 15.03 -13.65 0.36
N THR A 270 14.08 -13.02 1.01
CA THR A 270 12.96 -12.32 0.37
C THR A 270 13.45 -11.17 -0.51
N GLN A 271 14.43 -10.40 -0.06
CA GLN A 271 15.04 -9.32 -0.85
C GLN A 271 15.70 -9.86 -2.14
N SER A 272 16.34 -11.04 -2.07
CA SER A 272 16.92 -11.68 -3.27
C SER A 272 15.85 -12.08 -4.28
N VAL A 273 14.66 -12.52 -3.82
CA VAL A 273 13.51 -12.74 -4.70
C VAL A 273 13.07 -11.44 -5.35
N HIS A 274 12.89 -10.38 -4.58
CA HIS A 274 12.49 -9.06 -5.08
C HIS A 274 13.49 -8.50 -6.12
N LYS A 275 14.82 -8.67 -5.92
CA LYS A 275 15.82 -8.28 -6.91
C LYS A 275 15.65 -9.04 -8.24
N LYS A 276 15.37 -10.35 -8.19
CA LYS A 276 15.14 -11.17 -9.40
C LYS A 276 13.92 -10.67 -10.17
N GLU A 277 12.83 -10.42 -9.47
CA GLU A 277 11.58 -9.90 -10.05
C GLU A 277 11.78 -8.52 -10.66
N LEU A 278 12.42 -7.59 -9.95
CA LEU A 278 12.70 -6.23 -10.45
C LEU A 278 13.52 -6.28 -11.75
N ARG A 279 14.54 -7.15 -11.84
CA ARG A 279 15.31 -7.35 -13.08
C ARG A 279 14.46 -7.91 -14.22
N GLN A 280 13.48 -8.75 -13.91
CA GLN A 280 12.58 -9.35 -14.90
C GLN A 280 11.59 -8.32 -15.46
N VAL A 281 10.95 -7.53 -14.60
CA VAL A 281 10.03 -6.47 -15.05
C VAL A 281 10.77 -5.32 -15.75
N SER A 282 12.04 -5.02 -15.36
CA SER A 282 12.88 -4.05 -16.05
C SER A 282 13.21 -4.49 -17.49
N ARG A 283 13.52 -5.77 -17.68
CA ARG A 283 13.73 -6.31 -19.02
C ARG A 283 12.50 -6.18 -19.89
N TRP A 284 11.32 -6.59 -19.35
CA TRP A 284 10.06 -6.46 -20.05
C TRP A 284 9.77 -5.01 -20.46
N TRP A 285 9.98 -4.06 -19.54
CA TRP A 285 9.74 -2.63 -19.78
C TRP A 285 10.66 -2.06 -20.88
N THR A 286 11.92 -2.45 -20.84
CA THR A 286 12.91 -2.04 -21.86
C THR A 286 12.58 -2.64 -23.22
N GLU A 287 12.16 -3.91 -23.29
CA GLU A 287 11.74 -4.59 -24.53
C GLU A 287 10.45 -3.99 -25.10
N LEU A 288 9.52 -3.58 -24.25
CA LEU A 288 8.31 -2.88 -24.67
C LEU A 288 8.62 -1.53 -25.34
N GLY A 289 9.65 -0.83 -24.85
CA GLY A 289 10.18 0.39 -25.45
C GLY A 289 9.29 1.62 -25.37
N ILE A 290 8.14 1.53 -24.68
CA ILE A 290 7.11 2.58 -24.66
C ILE A 290 7.58 3.87 -23.98
N ALA A 291 8.40 3.77 -22.93
CA ALA A 291 8.96 4.94 -22.24
C ALA A 291 9.83 5.81 -23.17
N ARG A 292 10.51 5.20 -24.14
CA ARG A 292 11.29 5.92 -25.15
C ARG A 292 10.40 6.63 -26.19
N GLU A 293 9.29 6.00 -26.56
CA GLU A 293 8.37 6.54 -27.56
C GLU A 293 7.42 7.61 -26.97
N LEU A 294 7.23 7.61 -25.63
CA LEU A 294 6.41 8.58 -24.90
C LEU A 294 7.26 9.39 -23.89
N PRO A 295 8.23 10.20 -24.35
CA PRO A 295 9.21 10.87 -23.48
C PRO A 295 8.61 11.97 -22.59
N PHE A 296 7.36 12.34 -22.80
CA PHE A 296 6.63 13.27 -21.94
C PHE A 296 6.07 12.62 -20.67
N SER A 297 6.03 11.31 -20.62
CA SER A 297 5.49 10.54 -19.50
C SER A 297 6.57 10.17 -18.48
N ARG A 298 6.15 10.00 -17.22
CA ARG A 298 7.02 9.54 -16.13
C ARG A 298 7.47 8.10 -16.37
N ASP A 299 8.75 7.84 -16.31
CA ASP A 299 9.32 6.50 -16.24
C ASP A 299 9.64 6.18 -14.78
N ARG A 300 8.80 5.39 -14.11
CA ARG A 300 8.83 5.09 -12.68
C ARG A 300 8.72 3.59 -12.39
N LEU A 301 9.37 2.76 -13.20
CA LEU A 301 9.30 1.30 -13.07
C LEU A 301 9.70 0.81 -11.67
N THR A 302 10.81 1.30 -11.13
CA THR A 302 11.34 0.84 -9.83
C THR A 302 10.43 1.28 -8.69
N GLU A 303 9.94 2.51 -8.73
CA GLU A 303 8.97 3.02 -7.76
C GLU A 303 7.65 2.26 -7.86
N ASN A 304 7.19 1.94 -9.06
CA ASN A 304 6.01 1.09 -9.28
C ASN A 304 6.20 -0.33 -8.73
N TYR A 305 7.39 -0.89 -8.83
CA TYR A 305 7.71 -2.16 -8.20
C TYR A 305 7.76 -2.04 -6.67
N LEU A 306 8.31 -0.97 -6.12
CA LEU A 306 8.32 -0.70 -4.67
C LEU A 306 6.88 -0.62 -4.10
N TRP A 307 5.95 -0.01 -4.85
CA TRP A 307 4.52 -0.04 -4.49
C TRP A 307 4.02 -1.47 -4.27
N THR A 308 4.31 -2.36 -5.20
CA THR A 308 3.82 -3.75 -5.12
C THR A 308 4.47 -4.56 -4.00
N VAL A 309 5.73 -4.27 -3.68
CA VAL A 309 6.41 -4.84 -2.50
C VAL A 309 5.76 -4.36 -1.20
N GLY A 310 5.33 -3.09 -1.14
CA GLY A 310 4.56 -2.56 -0.01
C GLY A 310 3.21 -3.25 0.17
N TRP A 311 2.59 -3.68 -0.92
CA TRP A 311 1.26 -4.30 -0.89
C TRP A 311 1.29 -5.77 -0.49
N ALA A 312 2.25 -6.53 -1.01
CA ALA A 312 2.39 -7.96 -0.75
C ALA A 312 3.87 -8.35 -0.84
N SER A 313 4.56 -8.32 0.29
CA SER A 313 6.02 -8.52 0.35
C SER A 313 6.45 -9.98 0.37
N GLU A 314 5.57 -10.92 0.75
CA GLU A 314 5.92 -12.33 0.89
C GLU A 314 6.29 -12.98 -0.45
N PRO A 315 7.27 -13.91 -0.47
CA PRO A 315 7.78 -14.50 -1.70
C PRO A 315 6.72 -15.17 -2.58
N GLU A 316 5.68 -15.77 -1.99
CA GLU A 316 4.60 -16.45 -2.72
C GLU A 316 3.81 -15.52 -3.63
N HIS A 317 3.79 -14.22 -3.38
CA HIS A 317 3.03 -13.22 -4.15
C HIS A 317 3.80 -12.64 -5.35
N TRP A 318 4.85 -13.31 -5.83
CA TRP A 318 5.69 -12.83 -6.94
C TRP A 318 4.90 -12.51 -8.22
N ARG A 319 3.92 -13.35 -8.59
CA ARG A 319 3.06 -13.12 -9.76
C ARG A 319 2.25 -11.84 -9.65
N PHE A 320 1.65 -11.61 -8.48
CA PHE A 320 0.92 -10.39 -8.21
C PHE A 320 1.84 -9.17 -8.38
N ARG A 321 3.03 -9.16 -7.77
CA ARG A 321 3.96 -8.03 -7.88
C ARG A 321 4.38 -7.76 -9.32
N GLU A 322 4.65 -8.80 -10.09
CA GLU A 322 5.07 -8.68 -11.49
C GLU A 322 3.96 -8.06 -12.35
N GLU A 323 2.76 -8.62 -12.34
CA GLU A 323 1.63 -8.15 -13.15
C GLU A 323 1.11 -6.79 -12.68
N GLN A 324 1.08 -6.56 -11.38
CA GLN A 324 0.65 -5.29 -10.82
C GLN A 324 1.64 -4.16 -11.14
N THR A 325 2.94 -4.44 -11.16
CA THR A 325 3.95 -3.44 -11.59
C THR A 325 3.71 -3.00 -13.03
N LYS A 326 3.41 -3.94 -13.91
CA LYS A 326 3.06 -3.63 -15.31
C LYS A 326 1.83 -2.72 -15.38
N ALA A 327 0.78 -3.06 -14.63
CA ALA A 327 -0.43 -2.25 -14.55
C ALA A 327 -0.14 -0.84 -14.01
N ASN A 328 0.64 -0.71 -12.95
CA ASN A 328 1.00 0.59 -12.37
C ASN A 328 1.77 1.47 -13.37
N CYS A 329 2.66 0.89 -14.17
CA CYS A 329 3.36 1.62 -15.23
C CYS A 329 2.38 2.18 -16.26
N PHE A 330 1.37 1.41 -16.66
CA PHE A 330 0.35 1.89 -17.58
C PHE A 330 -0.58 2.93 -16.95
N VAL A 331 -0.95 2.77 -15.68
CA VAL A 331 -1.70 3.80 -14.93
C VAL A 331 -0.95 5.13 -15.00
N THR A 332 0.35 5.13 -14.70
CA THR A 332 1.19 6.34 -14.74
C THR A 332 1.22 6.98 -16.13
N MET A 333 1.36 6.18 -17.19
CA MET A 333 1.40 6.70 -18.55
C MET A 333 0.05 7.25 -19.02
N ILE A 334 -1.05 6.57 -18.68
CA ILE A 334 -2.40 7.04 -19.03
C ILE A 334 -2.69 8.33 -18.29
N ASP A 335 -2.38 8.41 -17.00
CA ASP A 335 -2.50 9.62 -16.19
C ASP A 335 -1.77 10.81 -16.84
N ASP A 336 -0.50 10.65 -17.23
CA ASP A 336 0.28 11.69 -17.90
C ASP A 336 -0.28 12.09 -19.28
N VAL A 337 -0.95 11.18 -19.98
CA VAL A 337 -1.65 11.48 -21.23
C VAL A 337 -2.86 12.37 -20.96
N TYR A 338 -3.66 12.07 -19.95
CA TYR A 338 -4.87 12.82 -19.63
C TYR A 338 -4.57 14.17 -18.99
N ASP A 339 -3.62 14.20 -18.05
CA ASP A 339 -3.33 15.40 -17.27
C ASP A 339 -2.43 16.39 -18.00
N VAL A 340 -1.52 15.89 -18.86
CA VAL A 340 -0.47 16.73 -19.40
C VAL A 340 -0.49 16.84 -20.93
N TYR A 341 -0.57 15.74 -21.67
CA TYR A 341 -0.18 15.76 -23.08
C TYR A 341 -1.35 15.76 -24.06
N GLY A 342 -2.44 15.04 -23.77
CA GLY A 342 -3.58 14.87 -24.67
C GLY A 342 -4.42 16.13 -24.83
N THR A 343 -4.94 16.36 -26.04
CA THR A 343 -6.00 17.36 -26.26
C THR A 343 -7.36 16.74 -25.91
N LEU A 344 -8.36 17.56 -25.59
CA LEU A 344 -9.67 17.04 -25.19
C LEU A 344 -10.28 16.12 -26.26
N ASP A 345 -10.20 16.49 -27.52
CA ASP A 345 -10.72 15.67 -28.62
C ASP A 345 -10.01 14.31 -28.72
N GLU A 346 -8.69 14.28 -28.50
CA GLU A 346 -7.89 13.05 -28.47
C GLU A 346 -8.24 12.18 -27.27
N LEU A 347 -8.45 12.80 -26.10
CA LEU A 347 -8.83 12.11 -24.86
C LEU A 347 -10.24 11.48 -24.97
N GLU A 348 -11.19 12.16 -25.58
CA GLU A 348 -12.52 11.62 -25.85
C GLU A 348 -12.46 10.40 -26.78
N LEU A 349 -11.66 10.47 -27.85
CA LEU A 349 -11.42 9.36 -28.76
C LEU A 349 -10.75 8.18 -28.06
N PHE A 350 -9.74 8.43 -27.23
CA PHE A 350 -9.03 7.39 -26.51
C PHE A 350 -9.95 6.70 -25.49
N THR A 351 -10.76 7.49 -24.75
CA THR A 351 -11.73 6.96 -23.79
C THR A 351 -12.76 6.05 -24.49
N ASP A 352 -13.30 6.47 -25.63
CA ASP A 352 -14.25 5.67 -26.43
C ASP A 352 -13.61 4.36 -26.93
N THR A 353 -12.35 4.42 -27.37
CA THR A 353 -11.60 3.24 -27.84
C THR A 353 -11.34 2.23 -26.70
N ILE A 354 -10.96 2.72 -25.51
CA ILE A 354 -10.77 1.88 -24.32
C ILE A 354 -12.13 1.29 -23.85
N ASP A 355 -13.20 2.08 -23.87
CA ASP A 355 -14.52 1.61 -23.44
C ASP A 355 -15.07 0.49 -24.35
N ARG A 356 -14.83 0.58 -25.65
CA ARG A 356 -15.18 -0.48 -26.61
C ARG A 356 -14.25 -1.69 -26.55
N TRP A 357 -13.04 -1.50 -26.07
CA TRP A 357 -11.97 -2.51 -26.08
C TRP A 357 -11.79 -3.18 -27.45
N ASP A 358 -11.92 -2.39 -28.51
CA ASP A 358 -11.86 -2.88 -29.88
C ASP A 358 -10.58 -2.43 -30.58
N ILE A 359 -9.72 -3.39 -30.90
CA ILE A 359 -8.47 -3.15 -31.62
C ILE A 359 -8.69 -2.49 -32.99
N ASN A 360 -9.84 -2.65 -33.61
CA ASN A 360 -10.16 -2.04 -34.90
C ASN A 360 -10.53 -0.54 -34.76
N ALA A 361 -10.83 -0.08 -33.54
CA ALA A 361 -11.15 1.33 -33.29
C ALA A 361 -9.90 2.23 -33.19
N ILE A 362 -8.69 1.65 -33.16
CA ILE A 362 -7.43 2.41 -32.98
C ILE A 362 -7.07 3.31 -34.17
N ASP A 363 -7.60 3.07 -35.37
CA ASP A 363 -7.22 3.81 -36.59
C ASP A 363 -7.46 5.33 -36.47
N GLY A 364 -8.46 5.72 -35.67
CA GLY A 364 -8.78 7.13 -35.41
C GLY A 364 -7.87 7.81 -34.38
N LEU A 365 -7.08 7.05 -33.62
CA LEU A 365 -6.21 7.59 -32.57
C LEU A 365 -4.93 8.20 -33.15
N PRO A 366 -4.34 9.23 -32.49
CA PRO A 366 -2.96 9.64 -32.73
C PRO A 366 -1.97 8.47 -32.46
N ASP A 367 -0.82 8.50 -33.14
CA ASP A 367 0.13 7.37 -33.09
C ASP A 367 0.62 7.05 -31.66
N TYR A 368 0.83 8.05 -30.81
CA TYR A 368 1.22 7.84 -29.41
C TYR A 368 0.12 7.15 -28.59
N MET A 369 -1.15 7.45 -28.85
CA MET A 369 -2.29 6.79 -28.20
C MET A 369 -2.52 5.38 -28.75
N LYS A 370 -2.29 5.15 -30.07
CA LYS A 370 -2.30 3.78 -30.62
C LYS A 370 -1.29 2.89 -29.94
N LEU A 371 -0.07 3.40 -29.77
CA LEU A 371 1.00 2.66 -29.12
C LEU A 371 0.62 2.32 -27.66
N LEU A 372 0.12 3.30 -26.90
CA LEU A 372 -0.31 3.11 -25.52
C LEU A 372 -1.48 2.10 -25.42
N PHE A 373 -2.50 2.25 -26.26
CA PHE A 373 -3.63 1.31 -26.33
C PHE A 373 -3.15 -0.12 -26.59
N LEU A 374 -2.31 -0.32 -27.61
CA LEU A 374 -1.78 -1.66 -27.95
C LEU A 374 -0.95 -2.26 -26.81
N ALA A 375 -0.16 -1.45 -26.12
CA ALA A 375 0.62 -1.91 -24.98
C ALA A 375 -0.28 -2.37 -23.82
N VAL A 376 -1.30 -1.58 -23.47
CA VAL A 376 -2.30 -1.92 -22.46
C VAL A 376 -3.10 -3.15 -22.91
N PHE A 377 -3.62 -3.17 -24.12
CA PHE A 377 -4.43 -4.25 -24.67
C PHE A 377 -3.70 -5.61 -24.66
N ASN A 378 -2.44 -5.63 -25.08
CA ASN A 378 -1.65 -6.85 -25.14
C ASN A 378 -1.21 -7.37 -23.76
N THR A 379 -1.18 -6.50 -22.77
CA THR A 379 -0.70 -6.87 -21.42
C THR A 379 -1.86 -7.20 -20.46
N THR A 380 -3.07 -6.65 -20.67
CA THR A 380 -4.07 -6.57 -19.61
C THR A 380 -5.46 -7.10 -19.96
N ASN A 381 -5.58 -8.12 -20.82
CA ASN A 381 -6.88 -8.62 -21.32
C ASN A 381 -7.92 -9.00 -20.23
N GLU A 382 -7.50 -9.26 -18.99
CA GLU A 382 -8.39 -9.74 -17.92
C GLU A 382 -9.06 -8.63 -17.10
N ALA A 383 -8.53 -7.40 -17.09
CA ALA A 383 -9.01 -6.28 -16.27
C ALA A 383 -9.77 -5.19 -17.06
N THR A 384 -10.25 -5.50 -18.24
CA THR A 384 -10.76 -4.57 -19.26
C THR A 384 -11.74 -3.52 -18.77
N LEU A 385 -12.79 -3.90 -18.03
CA LEU A 385 -13.84 -2.99 -17.58
C LEU A 385 -13.32 -1.92 -16.61
N LYS A 386 -12.34 -2.22 -15.80
CA LYS A 386 -11.78 -1.28 -14.81
C LYS A 386 -10.88 -0.24 -15.44
N TRP A 387 -10.24 -0.56 -16.55
CA TRP A 387 -9.51 0.42 -17.36
C TRP A 387 -10.44 1.44 -18.00
N ALA A 388 -11.59 1.00 -18.52
CA ALA A 388 -12.61 1.91 -19.04
C ALA A 388 -13.16 2.85 -17.95
N ASP A 389 -13.47 2.33 -16.75
CA ASP A 389 -13.93 3.15 -15.63
C ASP A 389 -12.88 4.20 -15.23
N LEU A 390 -11.58 3.83 -15.21
CA LEU A 390 -10.47 4.73 -14.90
C LEU A 390 -10.36 5.85 -15.95
N CYS A 391 -10.34 5.51 -17.25
CA CYS A 391 -10.26 6.49 -18.32
C CYS A 391 -11.47 7.45 -18.34
N LYS A 392 -12.67 6.96 -18.01
CA LYS A 392 -13.86 7.82 -17.87
C LYS A 392 -13.71 8.80 -16.71
N ALA A 393 -13.15 8.39 -15.57
CA ALA A 393 -12.90 9.28 -14.44
C ALA A 393 -11.87 10.37 -14.80
N TYR A 394 -10.77 10.01 -15.44
CA TYR A 394 -9.80 10.98 -15.95
C TYR A 394 -10.43 11.95 -16.98
N LEU A 395 -11.28 11.45 -17.86
CA LEU A 395 -11.98 12.32 -18.83
C LEU A 395 -12.91 13.33 -18.14
N VAL A 396 -13.53 12.99 -17.02
CA VAL A 396 -14.32 13.94 -16.22
C VAL A 396 -13.44 15.07 -15.72
N GLU A 397 -12.27 14.78 -15.16
CA GLU A 397 -11.31 15.78 -14.67
C GLU A 397 -10.78 16.65 -15.82
N ALA A 398 -10.42 16.05 -16.95
CA ALA A 398 -10.03 16.79 -18.15
C ALA A 398 -11.15 17.75 -18.63
N LYS A 399 -12.42 17.33 -18.58
CA LYS A 399 -13.56 18.20 -18.92
C LYS A 399 -13.76 19.33 -17.91
N TRP A 400 -13.54 19.10 -16.61
CA TRP A 400 -13.55 20.18 -15.61
C TRP A 400 -12.48 21.22 -15.94
N TYR A 401 -11.25 20.76 -16.21
CA TYR A 401 -10.14 21.62 -16.59
C TYR A 401 -10.49 22.49 -17.81
N HIS A 402 -10.90 21.89 -18.93
CA HIS A 402 -11.18 22.59 -20.16
C HIS A 402 -12.38 23.55 -20.07
N LYS A 403 -13.33 23.28 -19.19
CA LYS A 403 -14.47 24.15 -18.92
C LYS A 403 -14.20 25.22 -17.86
N GLY A 404 -13.04 25.19 -17.20
CA GLY A 404 -12.76 26.04 -16.03
C GLY A 404 -13.74 25.80 -14.87
N HIS A 405 -14.25 24.56 -14.76
CA HIS A 405 -15.20 24.18 -13.72
C HIS A 405 -14.47 23.70 -12.46
N THR A 406 -14.86 24.21 -11.30
CA THR A 406 -14.41 23.69 -10.01
C THR A 406 -15.56 22.92 -9.39
N PRO A 407 -15.43 21.59 -9.22
CA PRO A 407 -16.48 20.77 -8.60
C PRO A 407 -16.62 21.08 -7.10
N LYS A 408 -17.75 20.68 -6.50
CA LYS A 408 -17.88 20.64 -5.04
C LYS A 408 -16.97 19.56 -4.46
N PHE A 409 -16.66 19.67 -3.17
CA PHE A 409 -15.78 18.74 -2.48
C PHE A 409 -16.22 17.27 -2.63
N ASP A 410 -17.49 16.98 -2.36
CA ASP A 410 -18.01 15.62 -2.47
C ASP A 410 -18.07 15.12 -3.93
N GLU A 411 -18.40 15.98 -4.90
CA GLU A 411 -18.37 15.67 -6.33
C GLU A 411 -16.96 15.31 -6.80
N TYR A 412 -15.97 16.11 -6.38
CA TYR A 412 -14.57 15.82 -6.64
C TYR A 412 -14.13 14.49 -6.03
N LEU A 413 -14.44 14.26 -4.75
CA LEU A 413 -14.00 13.06 -4.03
C LEU A 413 -14.61 11.78 -4.61
N GLU A 414 -15.87 11.82 -5.08
CA GLU A 414 -16.51 10.68 -5.74
C GLU A 414 -15.86 10.34 -7.09
N ASN A 415 -15.48 11.32 -7.90
CA ASN A 415 -14.70 11.07 -9.10
C ASN A 415 -13.25 10.70 -8.77
N GLY A 416 -12.62 11.41 -7.83
CA GLY A 416 -11.23 11.24 -7.41
C GLY A 416 -10.92 9.84 -6.85
N ARG A 417 -11.89 9.20 -6.16
CA ARG A 417 -11.72 7.82 -5.72
C ARG A 417 -11.67 6.80 -6.87
N MET A 418 -12.18 7.16 -8.04
CA MET A 418 -12.09 6.34 -9.25
C MET A 418 -10.81 6.65 -10.01
N SER A 419 -10.46 7.94 -10.17
CA SER A 419 -9.27 8.39 -10.91
C SER A 419 -7.95 8.07 -10.18
N ILE A 420 -7.97 7.82 -8.84
CA ILE A 420 -6.78 7.32 -8.11
C ILE A 420 -6.41 5.87 -8.47
N SER A 421 -7.05 5.27 -9.48
CA SER A 421 -6.77 3.92 -9.99
C SER A 421 -6.95 2.75 -9.02
N SER A 422 -7.42 2.99 -7.80
CA SER A 422 -7.57 1.97 -6.74
C SER A 422 -8.35 0.73 -7.19
N ASN A 423 -9.39 0.91 -8.04
CA ASN A 423 -10.22 -0.18 -8.52
C ASN A 423 -9.46 -1.09 -9.51
N VAL A 424 -8.64 -0.51 -10.39
CA VAL A 424 -7.75 -1.27 -11.28
C VAL A 424 -6.79 -2.10 -10.44
N MET A 425 -6.10 -1.45 -9.50
CA MET A 425 -5.08 -2.10 -8.64
C MET A 425 -5.65 -3.28 -7.85
N VAL A 426 -6.82 -3.13 -7.22
CA VAL A 426 -7.43 -4.22 -6.44
C VAL A 426 -7.93 -5.34 -7.34
N THR A 427 -8.39 -5.02 -8.55
CA THR A 427 -8.82 -6.06 -9.51
C THR A 427 -7.66 -6.98 -9.88
N TYR A 428 -6.45 -6.45 -10.08
CA TYR A 428 -5.27 -7.29 -10.28
C TYR A 428 -4.95 -8.15 -9.05
N GLY A 429 -5.01 -7.57 -7.84
CA GLY A 429 -4.85 -8.33 -6.60
C GLY A 429 -5.83 -9.49 -6.49
N TYR A 430 -7.07 -9.25 -6.90
CA TYR A 430 -8.10 -10.25 -6.96
C TYR A 430 -7.81 -11.34 -8.00
N CYS A 431 -7.50 -10.98 -9.24
CA CYS A 431 -7.22 -11.94 -10.32
C CYS A 431 -5.98 -12.80 -10.06
N MET A 432 -5.05 -12.31 -9.24
CA MET A 432 -3.80 -13.02 -8.89
C MET A 432 -3.87 -13.76 -7.54
N ALA A 433 -5.00 -13.73 -6.86
CA ALA A 433 -5.20 -14.51 -5.63
C ALA A 433 -5.13 -16.01 -5.92
N GLN A 434 -4.49 -16.74 -5.02
CA GLN A 434 -4.43 -18.19 -5.09
C GLN A 434 -5.78 -18.77 -4.62
N GLU A 435 -6.22 -19.86 -5.26
CA GLU A 435 -7.41 -20.64 -4.84
C GLU A 435 -8.75 -19.89 -4.89
N LEU A 436 -8.99 -19.12 -5.96
CA LEU A 436 -10.29 -18.48 -6.20
C LEU A 436 -11.40 -19.53 -6.36
N THR A 437 -12.43 -19.41 -5.54
CA THR A 437 -13.66 -20.20 -5.68
C THR A 437 -14.71 -19.45 -6.50
N LYS A 438 -15.70 -20.17 -7.03
CA LYS A 438 -16.86 -19.54 -7.71
C LYS A 438 -17.60 -18.58 -6.78
N HIS A 439 -17.68 -18.89 -5.51
CA HIS A 439 -18.30 -18.05 -4.49
C HIS A 439 -17.54 -16.73 -4.28
N ASP A 440 -16.21 -16.78 -4.28
CA ASP A 440 -15.39 -15.57 -4.20
C ASP A 440 -15.61 -14.67 -5.42
N LEU A 441 -15.74 -15.26 -6.62
CA LEU A 441 -16.07 -14.53 -7.85
C LEU A 441 -17.43 -13.83 -7.80
N GLU A 442 -18.45 -14.49 -7.26
CA GLU A 442 -19.79 -13.90 -7.12
C GLU A 442 -19.79 -12.74 -6.10
N ARG A 443 -19.04 -12.86 -5.01
CA ARG A 443 -18.93 -11.78 -3.98
C ARG A 443 -18.11 -10.58 -4.42
N PHE A 444 -17.17 -10.74 -5.33
CA PHE A 444 -16.36 -9.63 -5.82
C PHE A 444 -17.15 -8.62 -6.67
N SER A 445 -18.25 -9.06 -7.31
CA SER A 445 -19.11 -8.14 -8.07
C SER A 445 -19.70 -7.02 -7.22
N ASP A 446 -19.84 -7.23 -5.92
CA ASP A 446 -20.43 -6.25 -4.97
C ASP A 446 -19.39 -5.36 -4.26
N TYR A 447 -18.12 -5.41 -4.61
CA TYR A 447 -16.99 -4.71 -4.00
C TYR A 447 -17.03 -4.70 -2.45
N PRO A 448 -16.05 -5.26 -1.74
CA PRO A 448 -16.02 -5.25 -0.27
C PRO A 448 -16.18 -3.84 0.28
N ALA A 449 -16.91 -3.69 1.40
CA ALA A 449 -17.15 -2.40 2.06
C ALA A 449 -15.86 -1.61 2.32
N ILE A 450 -14.76 -2.29 2.61
CA ILE A 450 -13.42 -1.71 2.82
C ILE A 450 -12.88 -0.95 1.58
N MET A 451 -13.43 -1.15 0.38
CA MET A 451 -12.95 -0.52 -0.84
C MET A 451 -13.24 0.98 -0.90
N LEU A 452 -14.38 1.42 -0.37
CA LEU A 452 -14.75 2.83 -0.39
C LEU A 452 -13.83 3.69 0.50
N PRO A 453 -13.64 3.38 1.80
CA PRO A 453 -12.71 4.13 2.63
C PRO A 453 -11.27 4.04 2.13
N LYS A 454 -10.84 2.89 1.57
CA LYS A 454 -9.51 2.75 0.96
C LYS A 454 -9.28 3.74 -0.18
N SER A 455 -10.20 3.81 -1.14
CA SER A 455 -10.04 4.68 -2.31
C SER A 455 -10.07 6.16 -1.93
N ARG A 456 -10.87 6.52 -0.91
CA ARG A 456 -10.87 7.88 -0.34
C ARG A 456 -9.55 8.19 0.37
N LEU A 457 -9.01 7.26 1.17
CA LEU A 457 -7.71 7.43 1.82
C LEU A 457 -6.60 7.66 0.79
N ALA A 458 -6.55 6.83 -0.25
CA ALA A 458 -5.58 6.98 -1.32
C ALA A 458 -5.62 8.36 -1.95
N ARG A 459 -6.82 8.86 -2.32
CA ARG A 459 -7.00 10.21 -2.91
C ARG A 459 -6.66 11.32 -1.93
N LEU A 460 -7.02 11.21 -0.67
CA LEU A 460 -6.72 12.24 0.33
C LEU A 460 -5.22 12.33 0.62
N TYR A 461 -4.50 11.21 0.69
CA TYR A 461 -3.04 11.21 0.84
C TYR A 461 -2.35 11.84 -0.37
N ASP A 462 -2.72 11.41 -1.57
CA ASP A 462 -2.19 11.93 -2.82
C ASP A 462 -2.38 13.45 -2.91
N ASP A 463 -3.60 13.94 -2.81
CA ASP A 463 -3.90 15.37 -2.92
C ASP A 463 -3.22 16.23 -1.82
N LEU A 464 -3.05 15.72 -0.62
CA LEU A 464 -2.32 16.43 0.44
C LEU A 464 -0.86 16.68 0.07
N ALA A 465 -0.24 15.72 -0.63
CA ALA A 465 1.16 15.82 -1.04
C ALA A 465 1.33 16.56 -2.39
N THR A 466 0.49 16.28 -3.38
CA THR A 466 0.70 16.69 -4.78
C THR A 466 0.06 18.01 -5.16
N SER A 467 -1.05 18.40 -4.53
CA SER A 467 -1.94 19.48 -4.98
C SER A 467 -1.25 20.84 -5.26
N LYS A 468 -0.21 21.19 -4.51
CA LYS A 468 0.52 22.45 -4.72
C LYS A 468 1.30 22.47 -6.02
N ASP A 469 1.94 21.36 -6.36
CA ASP A 469 2.76 21.26 -7.56
C ASP A 469 1.91 21.04 -8.79
N GLU A 470 0.80 20.32 -8.66
CA GLU A 470 -0.20 20.13 -9.71
C GLU A 470 -0.87 21.47 -10.11
N LEU A 471 -1.26 22.28 -9.14
CA LEU A 471 -1.77 23.62 -9.40
C LEU A 471 -0.76 24.53 -10.11
N LYS A 472 0.53 24.47 -9.74
CA LYS A 472 1.58 25.21 -10.44
C LYS A 472 1.71 24.78 -11.90
N ARG A 473 1.46 23.52 -12.21
CA ARG A 473 1.42 22.99 -13.57
C ARG A 473 0.15 23.38 -14.32
N GLY A 474 -0.82 23.97 -13.65
CA GLY A 474 -2.12 24.37 -14.22
C GLY A 474 -3.10 23.21 -14.32
N ASP A 475 -3.08 22.29 -13.38
CA ASP A 475 -3.98 21.15 -13.30
C ASP A 475 -5.35 21.50 -12.70
N VAL A 476 -6.31 20.56 -12.75
CA VAL A 476 -7.64 20.74 -12.16
C VAL A 476 -7.54 20.92 -10.63
N GLN A 477 -8.51 21.64 -10.07
CA GLN A 477 -8.61 21.85 -8.63
C GLN A 477 -8.78 20.49 -7.91
N LYS A 478 -7.96 20.27 -6.89
CA LYS A 478 -7.95 19.04 -6.09
C LYS A 478 -8.80 19.20 -4.82
N CYS A 479 -8.89 18.18 -3.98
CA CYS A 479 -9.80 18.17 -2.80
C CYS A 479 -9.60 19.38 -1.88
N ILE A 480 -8.35 19.87 -1.70
CA ILE A 480 -8.04 21.02 -0.84
C ILE A 480 -8.69 22.28 -1.39
N GLN A 481 -8.50 22.57 -2.69
CA GLN A 481 -9.04 23.76 -3.33
C GLN A 481 -10.57 23.71 -3.45
N CYS A 482 -11.13 22.53 -3.75
CA CYS A 482 -12.58 22.34 -3.75
C CYS A 482 -13.18 22.63 -2.37
N CYS A 483 -12.55 22.16 -1.30
CA CYS A 483 -12.95 22.43 0.07
C CYS A 483 -12.83 23.93 0.42
N MET A 484 -11.71 24.57 0.07
CA MET A 484 -11.51 26.03 0.30
C MET A 484 -12.59 26.86 -0.37
N LEU A 485 -12.90 26.58 -1.63
CA LEU A 485 -13.88 27.34 -2.41
C LEU A 485 -15.31 27.11 -1.93
N GLU A 486 -15.69 25.85 -1.67
CA GLU A 486 -17.04 25.52 -1.23
C GLU A 486 -17.36 26.06 0.16
N ARG A 487 -16.39 25.99 1.10
CA ARG A 487 -16.61 26.32 2.52
C ARG A 487 -16.11 27.71 2.91
N GLY A 488 -15.41 28.42 2.02
CA GLY A 488 -14.84 29.73 2.29
C GLY A 488 -13.75 29.71 3.38
N VAL A 489 -12.94 28.64 3.45
CA VAL A 489 -11.92 28.45 4.49
C VAL A 489 -10.50 28.62 3.92
N SER A 490 -9.53 28.86 4.82
CA SER A 490 -8.11 28.92 4.46
C SER A 490 -7.56 27.52 4.09
N GLU A 491 -6.42 27.49 3.39
CA GLU A 491 -5.73 26.24 3.04
C GLU A 491 -5.40 25.39 4.27
N ASP A 492 -4.92 26.02 5.36
CA ASP A 492 -4.55 25.29 6.58
C ASP A 492 -5.78 24.62 7.23
N VAL A 493 -6.92 25.30 7.23
CA VAL A 493 -8.18 24.73 7.73
C VAL A 493 -8.64 23.60 6.82
N ALA A 494 -8.57 23.75 5.49
CA ALA A 494 -8.91 22.69 4.55
C ALA A 494 -8.02 21.46 4.73
N ARG A 495 -6.68 21.65 4.85
CA ARG A 495 -5.73 20.57 5.13
C ARG A 495 -6.02 19.87 6.46
N GLY A 496 -6.38 20.62 7.49
CA GLY A 496 -6.83 20.08 8.77
C GLY A 496 -8.05 19.18 8.62
N GLN A 497 -9.06 19.62 7.85
CA GLN A 497 -10.25 18.82 7.56
C GLN A 497 -9.94 17.54 6.77
N MET A 498 -8.96 17.58 5.84
CA MET A 498 -8.52 16.37 5.12
C MET A 498 -7.86 15.36 6.08
N LYS A 499 -7.04 15.83 7.02
CA LYS A 499 -6.42 14.97 8.06
C LYS A 499 -7.48 14.30 8.95
N GLU A 500 -8.52 15.03 9.34
CA GLU A 500 -9.64 14.44 10.09
C GLU A 500 -10.44 13.43 9.24
N ALA A 501 -10.64 13.72 7.95
CA ALA A 501 -11.26 12.75 7.03
C ALA A 501 -10.41 11.47 6.87
N ILE A 502 -9.07 11.58 6.88
CA ILE A 502 -8.16 10.44 6.88
C ILE A 502 -8.38 9.58 8.14
N LYS A 503 -8.41 10.19 9.33
CA LYS A 503 -8.66 9.45 10.58
C LYS A 503 -10.03 8.75 10.55
N ALA A 504 -11.08 9.45 10.10
CA ALA A 504 -12.42 8.87 9.98
C ALA A 504 -12.46 7.66 9.03
N ASN A 505 -11.80 7.74 7.87
CA ASN A 505 -11.73 6.61 6.96
C ASN A 505 -10.90 5.45 7.53
N TRP A 506 -9.85 5.71 8.32
CA TRP A 506 -9.12 4.66 9.04
C TRP A 506 -10.00 3.96 10.10
N ARG A 507 -10.85 4.69 10.84
CA ARG A 507 -11.83 4.07 11.76
C ARG A 507 -12.77 3.12 11.02
N SER A 508 -13.26 3.52 9.85
CA SER A 508 -14.08 2.66 9.01
C SER A 508 -13.29 1.40 8.54
N VAL A 509 -12.05 1.55 8.10
CA VAL A 509 -11.17 0.41 7.74
C VAL A 509 -10.97 -0.54 8.93
N ASN A 510 -10.74 -0.01 10.13
CA ASN A 510 -10.60 -0.82 11.35
C ASN A 510 -11.91 -1.56 11.70
N GLY A 511 -13.08 -0.92 11.46
CA GLY A 511 -14.40 -1.55 11.61
C GLY A 511 -14.58 -2.78 10.71
N ASP A 512 -14.12 -2.68 9.46
CA ASP A 512 -14.24 -3.74 8.45
C ASP A 512 -13.23 -4.88 8.61
N ARG A 513 -12.25 -4.78 9.52
CA ARG A 513 -11.30 -5.86 9.82
C ARG A 513 -11.91 -7.08 10.52
N GLY A 514 -13.18 -7.03 10.95
CA GLY A 514 -13.88 -8.10 11.68
C GLY A 514 -13.75 -9.49 11.08
N SER A 515 -14.45 -10.46 11.65
CA SER A 515 -14.33 -11.89 11.33
C SER A 515 -14.25 -12.18 9.83
N VAL A 516 -13.29 -12.99 9.45
CA VAL A 516 -13.01 -13.39 8.07
C VAL A 516 -13.61 -14.76 7.83
N SER A 517 -14.35 -14.91 6.74
CA SER A 517 -15.05 -16.15 6.40
C SER A 517 -14.23 -17.12 5.53
N SER A 518 -13.15 -16.62 4.90
CA SER A 518 -12.28 -17.42 4.04
C SER A 518 -10.85 -16.88 3.99
N SER A 519 -9.90 -17.73 3.60
CA SER A 519 -8.50 -17.33 3.36
C SER A 519 -8.37 -16.27 2.27
N PHE A 520 -9.25 -16.31 1.27
CA PHE A 520 -9.34 -15.28 0.23
C PHE A 520 -9.74 -13.92 0.79
N GLU A 521 -10.76 -13.86 1.66
CA GLU A 521 -11.19 -12.61 2.29
C GLU A 521 -10.09 -12.03 3.18
N GLU A 522 -9.37 -12.86 3.91
CA GLU A 522 -8.21 -12.48 4.72
C GLU A 522 -7.11 -11.86 3.85
N TYR A 523 -6.74 -12.54 2.75
CA TYR A 523 -5.77 -12.03 1.79
C TYR A 523 -6.19 -10.67 1.23
N MET A 524 -7.44 -10.51 0.79
CA MET A 524 -7.93 -9.26 0.21
C MET A 524 -7.98 -8.11 1.22
N LYS A 525 -8.42 -8.35 2.45
CA LYS A 525 -8.41 -7.33 3.52
C LYS A 525 -6.98 -6.87 3.83
N ARG A 526 -6.04 -7.81 3.95
CA ARG A 526 -4.62 -7.49 4.19
C ARG A 526 -4.02 -6.71 3.02
N LEU A 527 -4.26 -7.15 1.79
CA LEU A 527 -3.81 -6.46 0.58
C LEU A 527 -4.30 -5.00 0.57
N VAL A 528 -5.59 -4.78 0.82
CA VAL A 528 -6.20 -3.45 0.84
C VAL A 528 -5.58 -2.56 1.92
N VAL A 529 -5.38 -3.07 3.13
CA VAL A 529 -4.73 -2.31 4.22
C VAL A 529 -3.29 -1.96 3.86
N ASN A 530 -2.53 -2.89 3.30
CA ASN A 530 -1.15 -2.64 2.88
C ASN A 530 -1.06 -1.65 1.71
N MET A 531 -2.06 -1.64 0.83
CA MET A 531 -2.17 -0.60 -0.20
C MET A 531 -2.33 0.79 0.43
N ILE A 532 -3.20 0.95 1.44
CA ILE A 532 -3.38 2.23 2.16
C ILE A 532 -2.06 2.66 2.83
N ARG A 533 -1.37 1.76 3.53
CA ARG A 533 -0.07 2.00 4.17
C ARG A 533 1.00 2.45 3.17
N THR A 534 0.96 1.89 1.97
CA THR A 534 1.89 2.25 0.89
C THR A 534 1.56 3.62 0.31
N PHE A 535 0.28 3.99 0.15
CA PHE A 535 -0.13 5.36 -0.18
C PHE A 535 0.35 6.34 0.90
N GLN A 536 0.16 6.03 2.18
CA GLN A 536 0.69 6.83 3.29
C GLN A 536 2.20 7.03 3.15
N PHE A 537 2.96 5.98 2.87
CA PHE A 537 4.41 6.05 2.72
C PHE A 537 4.83 7.00 1.60
N PHE A 538 4.22 6.88 0.40
CA PHE A 538 4.61 7.71 -0.74
C PHE A 538 4.17 9.17 -0.62
N TYR A 539 3.11 9.46 0.14
CA TYR A 539 2.47 10.78 0.22
C TYR A 539 2.41 11.37 1.64
N GLN A 540 3.23 10.90 2.57
CA GLN A 540 3.20 11.33 3.98
C GLN A 540 3.47 12.83 4.13
N ASP A 541 4.55 13.34 3.54
CA ASP A 541 5.01 14.72 3.69
C ASP A 541 4.99 15.47 2.36
N GLU A 542 5.39 14.79 1.29
CA GLU A 542 5.45 15.30 -0.07
C GLU A 542 5.30 14.16 -1.09
N ASP A 543 5.24 14.52 -2.38
CA ASP A 543 5.12 13.55 -3.47
C ASP A 543 6.46 12.81 -3.71
N ARG A 544 6.68 11.73 -2.98
CA ARG A 544 7.87 10.86 -3.12
C ARG A 544 7.83 9.98 -4.38
N TYR A 545 6.67 9.86 -5.02
CA TYR A 545 6.52 9.11 -6.26
C TYR A 545 6.83 9.96 -7.49
N GLY A 546 6.28 11.14 -7.58
CA GLY A 546 6.52 12.07 -8.70
C GLY A 546 7.89 12.72 -8.64
N LYS A 547 8.37 13.01 -7.44
CA LYS A 547 9.73 13.52 -7.19
C LYS A 547 10.60 12.37 -6.72
N ALA A 548 11.38 11.80 -7.64
CA ALA A 548 12.41 10.82 -7.26
C ALA A 548 13.52 11.53 -6.50
N ASP A 549 13.33 11.71 -5.20
CA ASP A 549 14.30 12.36 -4.30
C ASP A 549 15.21 11.32 -3.60
N GLY A 550 16.20 11.83 -2.86
CA GLY A 550 17.16 10.99 -2.16
C GLY A 550 16.53 10.09 -1.09
N GLU A 551 15.39 10.48 -0.52
CA GLU A 551 14.69 9.65 0.48
C GLU A 551 14.05 8.43 -0.16
N THR A 552 13.35 8.58 -1.28
CA THR A 552 12.79 7.44 -2.02
C THR A 552 13.91 6.52 -2.51
N GLU A 553 15.03 7.08 -2.98
CA GLU A 553 16.21 6.30 -3.36
C GLU A 553 16.76 5.49 -2.18
N ASN A 554 16.88 6.10 -0.99
CA ASN A 554 17.31 5.42 0.23
C ASN A 554 16.39 4.25 0.61
N GLN A 555 15.07 4.43 0.47
CA GLN A 555 14.11 3.37 0.76
C GLN A 555 14.19 2.22 -0.26
N VAL A 556 14.40 2.52 -1.54
CA VAL A 556 14.67 1.49 -2.57
C VAL A 556 15.95 0.72 -2.20
N PHE A 557 17.03 1.42 -1.83
CA PHE A 557 18.26 0.75 -1.37
C PHE A 557 18.00 -0.14 -0.15
N SER A 558 17.29 0.37 0.84
CA SER A 558 17.04 -0.36 2.09
C SER A 558 16.18 -1.60 1.88
N LEU A 559 15.11 -1.51 1.08
CA LEU A 559 14.18 -2.61 0.90
C LEU A 559 14.58 -3.60 -0.19
N LEU A 560 15.17 -3.11 -1.29
CA LEU A 560 15.38 -3.92 -2.49
C LEU A 560 16.85 -4.26 -2.75
N ILE A 561 17.82 -3.50 -2.18
CA ILE A 561 19.22 -3.63 -2.61
C ILE A 561 20.14 -4.05 -1.46
N ASN A 562 20.17 -3.30 -0.36
CA ASN A 562 21.12 -3.50 0.72
C ASN A 562 20.67 -4.61 1.68
N PRO A 563 21.38 -5.74 1.81
CA PRO A 563 21.01 -6.78 2.76
C PRO A 563 21.23 -6.30 4.20
N ILE A 564 20.53 -6.93 5.13
CA ILE A 564 20.78 -6.76 6.57
C ILE A 564 22.03 -7.57 6.93
N LEU A 565 22.96 -6.95 7.66
CA LEU A 565 24.17 -7.63 8.13
C LEU A 565 23.81 -8.72 9.16
N LEU A 566 24.31 -9.93 8.93
CA LEU A 566 24.08 -11.11 9.76
C LEU A 566 24.84 -11.05 11.08
#